data_efb7364ef0c75109e307b273d3765687
#
_entry.id   efb7364ef0c75109e307b273d3765687
#
_cell.length_a   1.000
_cell.length_b   1.000
_cell.length_c   1.000
_cell.angle_alpha   90.00
_cell.angle_beta   90.00
_cell.angle_gamma   90.00
#
_symmetry.space_group_name_H-M   'P 1'
#
loop_
_entity.id
_entity.type
_entity.pdbx_description
1 polymer ?
#
loop_
_entity_poly.entity_id
_entity_poly.type
_entity_poly.pdbx_seq_one_letter_code
_entity_poly.pdbx_strand_id
1 'polypeptide(L)'
;MLKMKKYLYSLIVCVALALSACQDLDREFVTTIGRNEIEQSFGNVQSLLNAIYADIPDGTLYIGGSAMMASATDESEFTSETNAIQSFNTGSWNAINNPDLVWGNYYRGIRKVNQFLLSTDKINLDPWKLDPSASAQAVYTTNLAAIKRWTYEARFLRAYFYFELVKRYGGVPILNNALDLDADFSKIKRNSLNECIQFIVSECDSAASKLPLNASTLPYVAANDLGRVTKLTALALKSRVLLYAASDLFNNPSWAGGYPNPELISLPAGDRAARWKTASDAAKAVIDAGSLPSLGAYKSLFNTFNNGEIIFTRSTAAGNQFEKNNSPIGYNLGQSGNTPSQDLVDAYEVKVNATTAVKFNWNDPAMAANPYANRDPRLGFSIVTNNTAFGTPSRNVQLWPGGLDAKPIVNASKTGYYLRKYQIESLNLLNGNTGVHSWIIFRYPEIYLNYAEALNEWSPGNADIKKYVDIVRTRTGVAMPPVPANLSQVDMREKIRNEKRVEFAFEDHRFWDVRRWLQGPEYFGKPLMGVNVKRNADNTFSYTPVKVEDRVFTPKMYLYPIPQSDLNISKELIQNPLW
;
A
#
# COMPACT_ATOMS: atom_id res chain seq x y z
N MET A 1 39.46 49.57 -70.00
CA MET A 1 38.05 49.13 -69.82
C MET A 1 37.87 47.60 -69.62
N LEU A 2 38.63 46.75 -70.27
CA LEU A 2 38.45 45.28 -70.19
C LEU A 2 38.81 44.69 -68.81
N LYS A 3 39.78 45.21 -68.09
CA LYS A 3 40.17 44.67 -66.73
C LYS A 3 39.15 45.00 -65.70
N MET A 4 38.49 46.15 -65.74
CA MET A 4 37.46 46.53 -64.74
C MET A 4 36.18 45.71 -64.90
N LYS A 5 35.81 45.27 -66.12
CA LYS A 5 34.65 44.39 -66.32
C LYS A 5 34.87 42.99 -65.72
N LYS A 6 36.10 42.46 -65.77
CA LYS A 6 36.40 41.13 -65.13
C LYS A 6 36.27 41.16 -63.63
N TYR A 7 36.69 42.22 -62.95
CA TYR A 7 36.54 42.35 -61.48
C TYR A 7 35.08 42.57 -61.11
N LEU A 8 34.29 43.25 -61.93
CA LEU A 8 32.86 43.44 -61.69
C LEU A 8 32.09 42.10 -61.79
N TYR A 9 32.38 41.24 -62.76
CA TYR A 9 31.80 39.90 -62.88
C TYR A 9 32.22 38.98 -61.77
N SER A 10 33.49 39.00 -61.31
CA SER A 10 33.93 38.22 -60.16
C SER A 10 33.24 38.68 -58.86
N LEU A 11 33.02 39.97 -58.69
CA LEU A 11 32.33 40.49 -57.51
C LEU A 11 30.84 40.09 -57.52
N ILE A 12 30.17 40.12 -58.68
CA ILE A 12 28.76 39.70 -58.82
C ILE A 12 28.62 38.19 -58.54
N VAL A 13 29.56 37.36 -59.01
CA VAL A 13 29.54 35.91 -58.76
C VAL A 13 29.80 35.62 -57.31
N CYS A 14 30.70 36.31 -56.62
CA CYS A 14 30.94 36.17 -55.20
C CYS A 14 29.73 36.62 -54.37
N VAL A 15 29.05 37.68 -54.71
CA VAL A 15 27.81 38.15 -54.09
C VAL A 15 26.66 37.18 -54.32
N ALA A 16 26.52 36.60 -55.50
CA ALA A 16 25.49 35.59 -55.78
C ALA A 16 25.74 34.28 -55.02
N LEU A 17 26.99 33.85 -54.83
CA LEU A 17 27.37 32.70 -54.05
C LEU A 17 27.18 32.95 -52.51
N ALA A 18 27.37 34.17 -52.04
CA ALA A 18 27.10 34.53 -50.64
C ALA A 18 25.61 34.62 -50.32
N LEU A 19 24.74 34.91 -51.29
CA LEU A 19 23.29 34.95 -51.10
C LEU A 19 22.63 33.56 -51.16
N SER A 20 23.31 32.54 -51.71
CA SER A 20 22.80 31.16 -51.69
C SER A 20 23.25 30.34 -50.48
N ALA A 21 24.12 30.88 -49.61
CA ALA A 21 24.60 30.17 -48.42
C ALA A 21 23.74 30.41 -47.16
N CYS A 22 22.64 31.17 -47.25
CA CYS A 22 21.81 31.49 -46.10
C CYS A 22 20.42 30.81 -46.10
N GLN A 23 20.25 29.68 -46.80
CA GLN A 23 18.93 29.00 -46.79
C GLN A 23 18.82 27.81 -45.80
N ASP A 24 19.84 27.54 -45.00
CA ASP A 24 19.79 26.37 -44.07
C ASP A 24 20.11 26.74 -42.62
N LEU A 25 19.88 27.99 -42.19
CA LEU A 25 20.16 28.45 -40.83
C LEU A 25 18.90 28.68 -39.98
N ASP A 26 17.71 28.39 -40.51
CA ASP A 26 16.46 28.31 -39.74
C ASP A 26 16.14 26.87 -39.33
N ARG A 27 17.13 26.11 -38.86
CA ARG A 27 16.85 25.02 -37.97
C ARG A 27 16.56 25.65 -36.60
N GLU A 28 15.30 25.88 -36.32
CA GLU A 28 14.86 26.00 -34.92
C GLU A 28 15.47 24.82 -34.17
N PHE A 29 16.39 25.08 -33.26
CA PHE A 29 16.75 24.11 -32.25
C PHE A 29 15.50 23.93 -31.40
N VAL A 30 14.67 22.95 -31.79
CA VAL A 30 13.55 22.52 -30.95
C VAL A 30 14.17 21.88 -29.71
N THR A 31 14.47 22.71 -28.73
CA THR A 31 14.98 22.27 -27.42
C THR A 31 13.90 21.59 -26.55
N THR A 32 12.66 21.60 -27.03
CA THR A 32 11.52 20.97 -26.39
C THR A 32 10.89 19.94 -27.30
N ILE A 33 10.91 18.67 -26.88
CA ILE A 33 10.18 17.59 -27.56
C ILE A 33 8.68 17.90 -27.42
N GLY A 34 8.00 18.07 -28.55
CA GLY A 34 6.56 18.33 -28.55
C GLY A 34 5.73 17.13 -28.10
N ARG A 35 4.50 17.39 -27.63
CA ARG A 35 3.59 16.33 -27.15
C ARG A 35 3.38 15.24 -28.21
N ASN A 36 3.21 15.60 -29.49
CA ASN A 36 3.01 14.62 -30.55
C ASN A 36 4.23 13.69 -30.75
N GLU A 37 5.44 14.22 -30.63
CA GLU A 37 6.67 13.42 -30.72
C GLU A 37 6.81 12.46 -29.55
N ILE A 38 6.41 12.88 -28.34
CA ILE A 38 6.35 12.01 -27.15
C ILE A 38 5.36 10.88 -27.38
N GLU A 39 4.14 11.19 -27.81
CA GLU A 39 3.04 10.24 -27.99
C GLU A 39 3.28 9.25 -29.15
N GLN A 40 4.11 9.60 -30.14
CA GLN A 40 4.49 8.70 -31.25
C GLN A 40 5.65 7.77 -30.89
N SER A 41 6.43 8.07 -29.86
CA SER A 41 7.59 7.27 -29.47
C SER A 41 7.21 6.13 -28.53
N PHE A 42 7.48 4.89 -28.93
CA PHE A 42 7.27 3.70 -28.10
C PHE A 42 7.97 3.82 -26.72
N GLY A 43 9.25 4.25 -26.70
CA GLY A 43 10.02 4.38 -25.45
C GLY A 43 9.49 5.51 -24.55
N ASN A 44 9.05 6.62 -25.13
CA ASN A 44 8.47 7.71 -24.35
C ASN A 44 7.13 7.31 -23.71
N VAL A 45 6.26 6.62 -24.47
CA VAL A 45 4.97 6.14 -23.94
C VAL A 45 5.18 5.06 -22.86
N GLN A 46 6.19 4.19 -23.00
CA GLN A 46 6.61 3.29 -21.94
C GLN A 46 7.00 4.05 -20.65
N SER A 47 7.74 5.14 -20.81
CA SER A 47 8.17 5.99 -19.69
C SER A 47 6.98 6.68 -19.02
N LEU A 48 5.95 7.08 -19.78
CA LEU A 48 4.69 7.60 -19.21
C LEU A 48 4.00 6.54 -18.32
N LEU A 49 3.93 5.28 -18.77
CA LEU A 49 3.38 4.20 -17.95
C LEU A 49 4.19 4.00 -16.66
N ASN A 50 5.52 3.99 -16.76
CA ASN A 50 6.38 3.85 -15.59
C ASN A 50 6.18 5.01 -14.59
N ALA A 51 5.93 6.23 -15.08
CA ALA A 51 5.60 7.38 -14.24
C ALA A 51 4.25 7.24 -13.51
N ILE A 52 3.29 6.45 -14.06
CA ILE A 52 2.04 6.12 -13.37
C ILE A 52 2.31 5.11 -12.25
N TYR A 53 3.12 4.08 -12.48
CA TYR A 53 3.54 3.14 -11.44
C TYR A 53 4.26 3.84 -10.27
N ALA A 54 5.02 4.91 -10.55
CA ALA A 54 5.71 5.68 -9.52
C ALA A 54 4.76 6.43 -8.56
N ASP A 55 3.50 6.65 -8.95
CA ASP A 55 2.47 7.26 -8.09
C ASP A 55 1.87 6.26 -7.06
N ILE A 56 2.20 4.96 -7.15
CA ILE A 56 1.86 3.99 -6.09
C ILE A 56 2.71 4.32 -4.86
N PRO A 57 2.10 4.51 -3.67
CA PRO A 57 2.85 4.91 -2.48
C PRO A 57 3.76 3.79 -1.95
N ASP A 58 4.85 4.19 -1.31
CA ASP A 58 5.66 3.34 -0.44
C ASP A 58 5.11 3.44 0.99
N GLY A 59 4.55 2.36 1.51
CA GLY A 59 3.98 2.33 2.86
C GLY A 59 5.02 2.30 3.98
N THR A 60 6.31 2.09 3.68
CA THR A 60 7.36 1.99 4.72
C THR A 60 7.70 3.34 5.34
N LEU A 61 7.68 4.42 4.56
CA LEU A 61 8.01 5.78 5.00
C LEU A 61 6.89 6.78 4.62
N TYR A 62 5.64 6.38 4.85
CA TYR A 62 4.49 6.95 4.21
C TYR A 62 4.11 8.34 4.74
N ILE A 63 3.93 8.50 6.05
CA ILE A 63 3.50 9.77 6.65
C ILE A 63 4.70 10.60 7.06
N GLY A 64 4.78 11.82 6.51
CA GLY A 64 5.88 12.74 6.82
C GLY A 64 7.26 12.18 6.48
N GLY A 65 7.37 11.26 5.52
CA GLY A 65 8.63 10.65 5.07
C GLY A 65 9.28 9.69 6.08
N SER A 66 8.56 9.27 7.13
CA SER A 66 9.16 8.46 8.20
C SER A 66 8.20 7.50 8.91
N ALA A 67 6.94 7.88 9.15
CA ALA A 67 5.99 7.05 9.87
C ALA A 67 5.24 6.09 8.96
N MET A 68 5.01 4.87 9.44
CA MET A 68 4.05 3.92 8.86
C MET A 68 2.64 4.25 9.36
N MET A 69 1.60 3.95 8.56
CA MET A 69 0.21 4.13 8.97
C MET A 69 -0.15 3.31 10.22
N ALA A 70 0.58 2.24 10.49
CA ALA A 70 0.46 1.45 11.73
C ALA A 70 0.54 2.31 13.01
N SER A 71 1.32 3.40 13.00
CA SER A 71 1.44 4.32 14.14
C SER A 71 0.23 5.25 14.33
N ALA A 72 -0.77 5.19 13.45
CA ALA A 72 -2.10 5.78 13.65
C ALA A 72 -3.14 4.73 14.10
N THR A 73 -2.69 3.59 14.61
CA THR A 73 -3.53 2.46 15.04
C THR A 73 -3.08 1.91 16.39
N ASP A 74 -3.83 0.96 16.92
CA ASP A 74 -3.45 0.21 18.13
C ASP A 74 -2.26 -0.76 17.93
N GLU A 75 -1.59 -0.72 16.76
CA GLU A 75 -0.39 -1.53 16.51
C GLU A 75 0.90 -0.87 16.98
N SER A 76 0.97 0.46 16.93
CA SER A 76 2.24 1.18 17.07
C SER A 76 2.06 2.62 17.54
N GLU A 77 3.14 3.17 18.08
CA GLU A 77 3.35 4.61 18.32
C GLU A 77 4.55 5.11 17.51
N PHE A 78 4.48 6.35 17.06
CA PHE A 78 5.63 7.01 16.45
C PHE A 78 6.37 7.87 17.49
N THR A 79 7.65 7.62 17.69
CA THR A 79 8.40 8.22 18.80
C THR A 79 8.43 9.75 18.78
N SER A 80 8.52 10.37 17.57
CA SER A 80 8.53 11.83 17.45
C SER A 80 7.14 12.44 17.64
N GLU A 81 7.00 13.30 18.65
CA GLU A 81 5.78 14.04 18.96
C GLU A 81 5.39 15.06 17.88
N THR A 82 6.34 15.49 17.06
CA THR A 82 6.12 16.51 16.02
C THR A 82 5.80 15.94 14.65
N ASN A 83 5.79 14.61 14.50
CA ASN A 83 5.42 13.98 13.24
C ASN A 83 3.92 14.18 12.96
N ALA A 84 3.58 14.41 11.69
CA ALA A 84 2.19 14.63 11.26
C ALA A 84 1.24 13.48 11.64
N ILE A 85 1.75 12.24 11.80
CA ILE A 85 0.96 11.07 12.21
C ILE A 85 0.23 11.28 13.53
N GLN A 86 0.80 12.10 14.45
CA GLN A 86 0.22 12.38 15.76
C GLN A 86 -1.14 13.05 15.69
N SER A 87 -1.44 13.78 14.62
CA SER A 87 -2.77 14.39 14.48
C SER A 87 -3.89 13.36 14.27
N PHE A 88 -3.60 12.16 13.74
CA PHE A 88 -4.55 11.04 13.78
C PHE A 88 -4.82 10.58 15.22
N ASN A 89 -3.76 10.43 16.02
CA ASN A 89 -3.82 9.92 17.40
C ASN A 89 -4.56 10.88 18.34
N THR A 90 -4.32 12.18 18.19
CA THR A 90 -4.97 13.24 18.98
C THR A 90 -6.33 13.67 18.44
N GLY A 91 -6.70 13.24 17.23
CA GLY A 91 -7.95 13.67 16.58
C GLY A 91 -7.95 15.12 16.08
N SER A 92 -6.78 15.77 15.97
CA SER A 92 -6.66 17.19 15.60
C SER A 92 -6.67 17.45 14.09
N TRP A 93 -6.67 16.41 13.26
CA TRP A 93 -6.72 16.54 11.79
C TRP A 93 -8.10 17.00 11.27
N ASN A 94 -8.11 17.64 10.10
CA ASN A 94 -9.31 18.21 9.50
C ASN A 94 -9.14 18.41 7.97
N ALA A 95 -10.10 19.06 7.31
CA ALA A 95 -10.10 19.30 5.86
C ALA A 95 -8.93 20.17 5.33
N ILE A 96 -8.28 20.93 6.20
CA ILE A 96 -7.12 21.78 5.85
C ILE A 96 -5.82 21.07 6.20
N ASN A 97 -5.80 20.36 7.33
CA ASN A 97 -4.61 19.70 7.86
C ASN A 97 -4.89 18.20 8.05
N ASN A 98 -4.68 17.42 6.99
CA ASN A 98 -4.81 15.97 6.99
C ASN A 98 -3.42 15.36 6.76
N PRO A 99 -2.89 14.52 7.69
CA PRO A 99 -1.56 13.91 7.53
C PRO A 99 -1.46 12.98 6.31
N ASP A 100 -2.57 12.42 5.86
CA ASP A 100 -2.69 11.56 4.67
C ASP A 100 -3.49 12.29 3.57
N LEU A 101 -3.06 13.50 3.21
CA LEU A 101 -3.70 14.29 2.16
C LEU A 101 -3.32 13.77 0.77
N VAL A 102 -3.99 12.74 0.31
CA VAL A 102 -3.69 12.02 -0.95
C VAL A 102 -4.64 12.34 -2.11
N TRP A 103 -5.68 13.14 -1.87
CA TRP A 103 -6.70 13.48 -2.88
C TRP A 103 -6.07 13.93 -4.20
N GLY A 104 -5.28 15.00 -4.18
CA GLY A 104 -4.63 15.53 -5.37
C GLY A 104 -3.60 14.55 -5.99
N ASN A 105 -2.94 13.73 -5.17
CA ASN A 105 -1.96 12.75 -5.65
C ASN A 105 -2.63 11.66 -6.50
N TYR A 106 -3.72 11.08 -6.01
CA TYR A 106 -4.43 10.03 -6.76
C TYR A 106 -5.17 10.58 -7.97
N TYR A 107 -5.75 11.78 -7.90
CA TYR A 107 -6.35 12.41 -9.09
C TYR A 107 -5.29 12.76 -10.15
N ARG A 108 -4.07 13.14 -9.75
CA ARG A 108 -2.94 13.29 -10.68
C ARG A 108 -2.59 11.95 -11.34
N GLY A 109 -2.53 10.87 -10.58
CA GLY A 109 -2.34 9.51 -11.11
C GLY A 109 -3.43 9.13 -12.11
N ILE A 110 -4.71 9.36 -11.78
CA ILE A 110 -5.86 9.13 -12.66
C ILE A 110 -5.74 9.95 -13.95
N ARG A 111 -5.37 11.24 -13.84
CA ARG A 111 -5.13 12.10 -15.01
C ARG A 111 -4.03 11.55 -15.91
N LYS A 112 -2.89 11.11 -15.33
CA LYS A 112 -1.80 10.47 -16.09
C LYS A 112 -2.29 9.22 -16.81
N VAL A 113 -3.10 8.37 -16.17
CA VAL A 113 -3.70 7.20 -16.80
C VAL A 113 -4.58 7.61 -17.98
N ASN A 114 -5.48 8.58 -17.81
CA ASN A 114 -6.37 9.02 -18.86
C ASN A 114 -5.58 9.60 -20.06
N GLN A 115 -4.51 10.38 -19.81
CA GLN A 115 -3.62 10.88 -20.85
C GLN A 115 -2.85 9.75 -21.54
N PHE A 116 -2.34 8.79 -20.77
CA PHE A 116 -1.65 7.62 -21.31
C PHE A 116 -2.53 6.81 -22.27
N LEU A 117 -3.78 6.56 -21.89
CA LEU A 117 -4.73 5.80 -22.72
C LEU A 117 -5.00 6.51 -24.06
N LEU A 118 -5.00 7.85 -24.10
CA LEU A 118 -5.11 8.63 -25.34
C LEU A 118 -3.84 8.58 -26.21
N SER A 119 -2.70 8.26 -25.60
CA SER A 119 -1.40 8.22 -26.30
C SER A 119 -1.11 6.84 -26.91
N THR A 120 -1.73 5.78 -26.41
CA THR A 120 -1.44 4.40 -26.88
C THR A 120 -1.77 4.18 -28.36
N ASP A 121 -2.81 4.81 -28.87
CA ASP A 121 -3.23 4.68 -30.28
C ASP A 121 -2.40 5.53 -31.25
N LYS A 122 -1.54 6.42 -30.73
CA LYS A 122 -0.71 7.33 -31.52
C LYS A 122 0.71 6.82 -31.73
N ILE A 123 1.09 5.71 -31.08
CA ILE A 123 2.45 5.18 -31.14
C ILE A 123 2.77 4.76 -32.59
N ASN A 124 3.83 5.33 -33.17
CA ASN A 124 4.28 4.97 -34.48
C ASN A 124 5.13 3.69 -34.44
N LEU A 125 4.60 2.62 -34.97
CA LEU A 125 5.30 1.34 -35.16
C LEU A 125 5.79 1.09 -36.58
N ASP A 126 5.59 2.05 -37.52
CA ASP A 126 5.96 1.92 -38.94
C ASP A 126 7.44 1.60 -39.16
N PRO A 127 8.41 2.11 -38.38
CA PRO A 127 9.81 1.75 -38.52
C PRO A 127 10.09 0.25 -38.48
N TRP A 128 9.33 -0.48 -37.67
CA TRP A 128 9.45 -1.95 -37.59
C TRP A 128 8.44 -2.68 -38.48
N LYS A 129 7.24 -2.14 -38.63
CA LYS A 129 6.15 -2.75 -39.40
C LYS A 129 6.50 -2.81 -40.90
N LEU A 130 7.14 -1.78 -41.42
CA LEU A 130 7.47 -1.65 -42.84
C LEU A 130 8.82 -2.29 -43.22
N ASP A 131 9.66 -2.61 -42.27
CA ASP A 131 10.90 -3.34 -42.47
C ASP A 131 10.61 -4.86 -42.59
N PRO A 132 10.86 -5.50 -43.75
CA PRO A 132 10.55 -6.91 -43.98
C PRO A 132 11.52 -7.88 -43.29
N SER A 133 12.58 -7.39 -42.63
CA SER A 133 13.53 -8.27 -41.93
C SER A 133 12.86 -9.02 -40.77
N ALA A 134 13.24 -10.28 -40.57
CA ALA A 134 12.70 -11.10 -39.50
C ALA A 134 12.91 -10.47 -38.10
N SER A 135 14.02 -9.75 -37.92
CA SER A 135 14.33 -9.04 -36.67
C SER A 135 13.36 -7.87 -36.42
N ALA A 136 13.08 -7.04 -37.43
CA ALA A 136 12.15 -5.93 -37.31
C ALA A 136 10.71 -6.42 -37.07
N GLN A 137 10.27 -7.46 -37.77
CA GLN A 137 8.96 -8.06 -37.60
C GLN A 137 8.78 -8.66 -36.18
N ALA A 138 9.83 -9.25 -35.62
CA ALA A 138 9.82 -9.73 -34.22
C ALA A 138 9.66 -8.57 -33.22
N VAL A 139 10.39 -7.46 -33.44
CA VAL A 139 10.26 -6.24 -32.61
C VAL A 139 8.87 -5.63 -32.75
N TYR A 140 8.33 -5.52 -33.97
CA TYR A 140 6.97 -5.03 -34.20
C TYR A 140 5.93 -5.83 -33.42
N THR A 141 5.99 -7.16 -33.52
CA THR A 141 5.06 -8.06 -32.82
C THR A 141 5.15 -7.89 -31.30
N THR A 142 6.37 -7.80 -30.78
CA THR A 142 6.64 -7.61 -29.35
C THR A 142 6.10 -6.26 -28.85
N ASN A 143 6.37 -5.18 -29.58
CA ASN A 143 5.93 -3.84 -29.24
C ASN A 143 4.39 -3.72 -29.28
N LEU A 144 3.75 -4.32 -30.28
CA LEU A 144 2.29 -4.34 -30.38
C LEU A 144 1.65 -5.09 -29.20
N ALA A 145 2.23 -6.22 -28.81
CA ALA A 145 1.77 -6.97 -27.63
C ALA A 145 1.99 -6.17 -26.33
N ALA A 146 3.11 -5.43 -26.23
CA ALA A 146 3.39 -4.58 -25.08
C ALA A 146 2.36 -3.45 -24.94
N ILE A 147 2.04 -2.73 -26.01
CA ILE A 147 1.06 -1.63 -26.01
C ILE A 147 -0.32 -2.14 -25.55
N LYS A 148 -0.76 -3.28 -26.08
CA LYS A 148 -2.02 -3.92 -25.66
C LYS A 148 -2.03 -4.23 -24.16
N ARG A 149 -0.92 -4.75 -23.63
CA ARG A 149 -0.80 -5.03 -22.20
C ARG A 149 -0.81 -3.75 -21.37
N TRP A 150 -0.04 -2.73 -21.75
CA TRP A 150 0.07 -1.44 -21.06
C TRP A 150 -1.28 -0.74 -20.88
N THR A 151 -2.16 -0.83 -21.89
CA THR A 151 -3.53 -0.32 -21.78
C THR A 151 -4.28 -0.91 -20.58
N TYR A 152 -4.15 -2.20 -20.34
CA TYR A 152 -4.81 -2.87 -19.23
C TYR A 152 -4.08 -2.72 -17.90
N GLU A 153 -2.76 -2.58 -17.91
CA GLU A 153 -1.99 -2.18 -16.73
C GLU A 153 -2.43 -0.77 -16.26
N ALA A 154 -2.56 0.18 -17.18
CA ALA A 154 -3.01 1.54 -16.89
C ALA A 154 -4.45 1.57 -16.33
N ARG A 155 -5.37 0.78 -16.89
CA ARG A 155 -6.74 0.64 -16.37
C ARG A 155 -6.76 0.07 -14.96
N PHE A 156 -5.94 -0.93 -14.66
CA PHE A 156 -5.78 -1.41 -13.30
C PHE A 156 -5.28 -0.32 -12.36
N LEU A 157 -4.25 0.44 -12.75
CA LEU A 157 -3.70 1.53 -11.92
C LEU A 157 -4.76 2.59 -11.64
N ARG A 158 -5.63 2.91 -12.61
CA ARG A 158 -6.79 3.78 -12.40
C ARG A 158 -7.76 3.21 -11.37
N ALA A 159 -8.09 1.92 -11.48
CA ALA A 159 -8.94 1.22 -10.49
C ALA A 159 -8.32 1.27 -9.10
N TYR A 160 -7.00 1.05 -8.98
CA TYR A 160 -6.28 1.12 -7.72
C TYR A 160 -6.35 2.51 -7.11
N PHE A 161 -6.08 3.58 -7.87
CA PHE A 161 -6.16 4.95 -7.36
C PHE A 161 -7.59 5.33 -6.95
N TYR A 162 -8.60 4.90 -7.68
CA TYR A 162 -10.00 5.10 -7.26
C TYR A 162 -10.33 4.32 -5.98
N PHE A 163 -9.85 3.10 -5.82
CA PHE A 163 -10.06 2.39 -4.57
C PHE A 163 -9.39 3.07 -3.38
N GLU A 164 -8.17 3.58 -3.57
CA GLU A 164 -7.45 4.35 -2.55
C GLU A 164 -8.23 5.63 -2.14
N LEU A 165 -8.90 6.30 -3.08
CA LEU A 165 -9.80 7.41 -2.80
C LEU A 165 -11.08 6.94 -2.09
N VAL A 166 -11.74 5.90 -2.59
CA VAL A 166 -13.02 5.40 -2.05
C VAL A 166 -12.90 4.93 -0.60
N LYS A 167 -11.85 4.19 -0.25
CA LYS A 167 -11.66 3.71 1.12
C LYS A 167 -11.45 4.85 2.13
N ARG A 168 -11.01 6.05 1.65
CA ARG A 168 -10.82 7.26 2.47
C ARG A 168 -12.03 8.16 2.49
N TYR A 169 -12.65 8.39 1.33
CA TYR A 169 -13.62 9.47 1.15
C TYR A 169 -15.05 8.99 0.86
N GLY A 170 -15.28 7.70 0.66
CA GLY A 170 -16.55 7.21 0.13
C GLY A 170 -16.69 7.45 -1.37
N GLY A 171 -17.85 7.85 -1.84
CA GLY A 171 -18.06 8.25 -3.23
C GLY A 171 -17.23 9.46 -3.62
N VAL A 172 -16.66 9.46 -4.81
CA VAL A 172 -15.74 10.51 -5.31
C VAL A 172 -16.06 10.82 -6.79
N PRO A 173 -15.63 11.95 -7.35
CA PRO A 173 -15.80 12.23 -8.77
C PRO A 173 -15.13 11.17 -9.65
N ILE A 174 -15.86 10.56 -10.59
CA ILE A 174 -15.31 9.66 -11.61
C ILE A 174 -14.95 10.47 -12.85
N LEU A 175 -13.65 10.62 -13.13
CA LEU A 175 -13.09 11.33 -14.26
C LEU A 175 -12.55 10.33 -15.29
N ASN A 176 -13.32 10.05 -16.33
CA ASN A 176 -12.95 9.07 -17.37
C ASN A 176 -12.02 9.62 -18.45
N ASN A 177 -11.93 10.94 -18.54
CA ASN A 177 -11.10 11.65 -19.52
C ASN A 177 -10.10 12.57 -18.81
N ALA A 178 -9.00 12.87 -19.49
CA ALA A 178 -8.12 13.95 -19.06
C ALA A 178 -8.85 15.27 -19.29
N LEU A 179 -9.20 15.96 -18.20
CA LEU A 179 -9.80 17.28 -18.30
C LEU A 179 -8.81 18.27 -18.87
N ASP A 180 -9.28 19.18 -19.74
CA ASP A 180 -8.49 20.27 -20.27
C ASP A 180 -8.16 21.30 -19.17
N LEU A 181 -7.17 22.18 -19.41
CA LEU A 181 -6.76 23.17 -18.43
C LEU A 181 -7.82 24.27 -18.21
N ASP A 182 -8.70 24.48 -19.18
CA ASP A 182 -9.83 25.41 -19.17
C ASP A 182 -11.16 24.75 -18.76
N ALA A 183 -11.13 23.48 -18.35
CA ALA A 183 -12.33 22.80 -17.87
C ALA A 183 -12.95 23.52 -16.67
N ASP A 184 -14.28 23.56 -16.63
CA ASP A 184 -15.03 24.14 -15.52
C ASP A 184 -15.04 23.19 -14.31
N PHE A 185 -14.03 23.31 -13.47
CA PHE A 185 -13.90 22.52 -12.24
C PHE A 185 -14.99 22.81 -11.21
N SER A 186 -15.71 23.95 -11.34
CA SER A 186 -16.76 24.34 -10.39
C SER A 186 -17.98 23.41 -10.41
N LYS A 187 -18.16 22.64 -11.48
CA LYS A 187 -19.27 21.70 -11.69
C LYS A 187 -18.94 20.24 -11.39
N ILE A 188 -17.73 19.96 -10.93
CA ILE A 188 -17.33 18.60 -10.56
C ILE A 188 -18.05 18.21 -9.29
N LYS A 189 -18.82 17.10 -9.35
CA LYS A 189 -19.56 16.53 -8.22
C LYS A 189 -19.09 15.13 -7.90
N ARG A 190 -19.37 14.66 -6.69
CA ARG A 190 -19.14 13.28 -6.28
C ARG A 190 -20.13 12.33 -6.95
N ASN A 191 -19.64 11.20 -7.40
CA ASN A 191 -20.47 10.05 -7.73
C ASN A 191 -20.86 9.31 -6.43
N SER A 192 -21.95 8.54 -6.48
CA SER A 192 -22.32 7.67 -5.36
C SER A 192 -21.24 6.63 -5.09
N LEU A 193 -21.17 6.13 -3.86
CA LEU A 193 -20.29 5.02 -3.49
C LEU A 193 -20.51 3.79 -4.40
N ASN A 194 -21.76 3.50 -4.72
CA ASN A 194 -22.12 2.38 -5.59
C ASN A 194 -21.55 2.51 -7.00
N GLU A 195 -21.67 3.70 -7.63
CA GLU A 195 -21.09 3.96 -8.95
C GLU A 195 -19.56 3.82 -8.92
N CYS A 196 -18.91 4.31 -7.86
CA CYS A 196 -17.47 4.18 -7.71
C CYS A 196 -17.04 2.72 -7.57
N ILE A 197 -17.73 1.91 -6.76
CA ILE A 197 -17.44 0.47 -6.61
C ILE A 197 -17.62 -0.26 -7.94
N GLN A 198 -18.74 -0.01 -8.65
CA GLN A 198 -19.01 -0.61 -9.95
C GLN A 198 -17.95 -0.25 -10.99
N PHE A 199 -17.52 1.01 -11.03
CA PHE A 199 -16.46 1.47 -11.90
C PHE A 199 -15.14 0.73 -11.64
N ILE A 200 -14.71 0.67 -10.37
CA ILE A 200 -13.48 -0.03 -9.97
C ILE A 200 -13.53 -1.51 -10.35
N VAL A 201 -14.65 -2.19 -10.07
CA VAL A 201 -14.84 -3.60 -10.40
C VAL A 201 -14.78 -3.83 -11.91
N SER A 202 -15.43 -2.98 -12.71
CA SER A 202 -15.39 -3.04 -14.17
C SER A 202 -13.98 -2.87 -14.74
N GLU A 203 -13.20 -1.95 -14.20
CA GLU A 203 -11.79 -1.75 -14.58
C GLU A 203 -10.93 -2.98 -14.22
N CYS A 204 -11.14 -3.57 -13.03
CA CYS A 204 -10.47 -4.81 -12.62
C CYS A 204 -10.82 -5.98 -13.55
N ASP A 205 -12.09 -6.16 -13.89
CA ASP A 205 -12.55 -7.23 -14.79
C ASP A 205 -11.97 -7.07 -16.20
N SER A 206 -11.94 -5.85 -16.69
CA SER A 206 -11.31 -5.52 -17.97
C SER A 206 -9.82 -5.87 -17.96
N ALA A 207 -9.10 -5.47 -16.92
CA ALA A 207 -7.68 -5.78 -16.76
C ALA A 207 -7.45 -7.30 -16.64
N ALA A 208 -8.20 -7.98 -15.79
CA ALA A 208 -8.09 -9.43 -15.57
C ALA A 208 -8.37 -10.26 -16.83
N SER A 209 -9.21 -9.75 -17.74
CA SER A 209 -9.55 -10.44 -18.99
C SER A 209 -8.43 -10.47 -20.01
N LYS A 210 -7.44 -9.58 -19.93
CA LYS A 210 -6.41 -9.33 -20.95
C LYS A 210 -4.98 -9.46 -20.45
N LEU A 211 -4.76 -9.30 -19.15
CA LEU A 211 -3.44 -9.43 -18.56
C LEU A 211 -3.03 -10.89 -18.40
N PRO A 212 -1.73 -11.21 -18.49
CA PRO A 212 -1.23 -12.55 -18.21
C PRO A 212 -1.45 -12.93 -16.76
N LEU A 213 -1.52 -14.23 -16.49
CA LEU A 213 -1.91 -14.76 -15.17
C LEU A 213 -0.97 -14.28 -14.06
N ASN A 214 0.33 -14.39 -14.28
CA ASN A 214 1.36 -13.97 -13.33
C ASN A 214 2.62 -13.51 -14.08
N ALA A 215 3.62 -13.00 -13.36
CA ALA A 215 4.85 -12.46 -13.95
C ALA A 215 5.63 -13.52 -14.76
N SER A 216 5.57 -14.81 -14.39
CA SER A 216 6.29 -15.89 -15.09
C SER A 216 5.69 -16.24 -16.46
N THR A 217 4.46 -15.78 -16.73
CA THR A 217 3.78 -15.98 -18.03
C THR A 217 3.87 -14.77 -18.95
N LEU A 218 4.62 -13.75 -18.56
CA LEU A 218 4.87 -12.58 -19.41
C LEU A 218 5.86 -12.95 -20.52
N PRO A 219 5.65 -12.46 -21.77
CA PRO A 219 6.55 -12.73 -22.88
C PRO A 219 7.95 -12.11 -22.71
N TYR A 220 8.15 -11.24 -21.73
CA TYR A 220 9.44 -10.68 -21.34
C TYR A 220 9.66 -10.88 -19.84
N VAL A 221 10.20 -11.98 -19.48
CA VAL A 221 10.76 -12.20 -18.14
C VAL A 221 12.15 -11.55 -18.10
N ALA A 222 12.19 -10.24 -18.31
CA ALA A 222 13.35 -9.50 -17.89
C ALA A 222 13.20 -9.20 -16.39
N ALA A 223 14.29 -9.18 -15.65
CA ALA A 223 14.32 -8.73 -14.25
C ALA A 223 13.63 -7.36 -14.07
N ASN A 224 13.54 -6.57 -15.13
CA ASN A 224 12.91 -5.25 -15.20
C ASN A 224 11.38 -5.26 -15.20
N ASP A 225 10.72 -6.40 -15.38
CA ASP A 225 9.24 -6.51 -15.38
C ASP A 225 8.68 -7.07 -14.05
N LEU A 226 9.53 -7.33 -13.07
CA LEU A 226 9.07 -7.65 -11.72
C LEU A 226 8.28 -6.47 -11.12
N GLY A 227 7.11 -6.78 -10.55
CA GLY A 227 6.22 -5.75 -9.99
C GLY A 227 5.22 -5.16 -10.99
N ARG A 228 5.19 -5.60 -12.25
CA ARG A 228 4.12 -5.21 -13.18
C ARG A 228 2.80 -5.91 -12.84
N VAL A 229 1.71 -5.22 -13.17
CA VAL A 229 0.34 -5.70 -12.95
C VAL A 229 0.07 -6.97 -13.77
N THR A 230 -0.58 -7.94 -13.14
CA THR A 230 -0.99 -9.22 -13.72
C THR A 230 -2.49 -9.46 -13.54
N LYS A 231 -3.02 -10.51 -14.15
CA LYS A 231 -4.41 -10.95 -13.91
C LYS A 231 -4.66 -11.20 -12.42
N LEU A 232 -3.71 -11.84 -11.71
CA LEU A 232 -3.86 -12.07 -10.26
C LEU A 232 -3.90 -10.76 -9.48
N THR A 233 -3.13 -9.75 -9.88
CA THR A 233 -3.15 -8.42 -9.26
C THR A 233 -4.54 -7.75 -9.42
N ALA A 234 -5.12 -7.83 -10.61
CA ALA A 234 -6.45 -7.26 -10.88
C ALA A 234 -7.56 -7.98 -10.09
N LEU A 235 -7.51 -9.31 -10.03
CA LEU A 235 -8.44 -10.10 -9.23
C LEU A 235 -8.28 -9.86 -7.72
N ALA A 236 -7.05 -9.68 -7.23
CA ALA A 236 -6.78 -9.37 -5.83
C ALA A 236 -7.37 -8.01 -5.42
N LEU A 237 -7.21 -6.98 -6.25
CA LEU A 237 -7.85 -5.68 -6.02
C LEU A 237 -9.38 -5.83 -5.99
N LYS A 238 -9.97 -6.52 -6.96
CA LYS A 238 -11.42 -6.79 -6.99
C LYS A 238 -11.89 -7.47 -5.71
N SER A 239 -11.14 -8.47 -5.22
CA SER A 239 -11.45 -9.15 -3.95
C SER A 239 -11.46 -8.18 -2.76
N ARG A 240 -10.43 -7.32 -2.63
CA ARG A 240 -10.35 -6.32 -1.56
C ARG A 240 -11.49 -5.30 -1.65
N VAL A 241 -11.77 -4.78 -2.83
CA VAL A 241 -12.87 -3.81 -3.08
C VAL A 241 -14.22 -4.38 -2.67
N LEU A 242 -14.53 -5.61 -3.07
CA LEU A 242 -15.82 -6.24 -2.77
C LEU A 242 -15.95 -6.64 -1.29
N LEU A 243 -14.83 -7.01 -0.62
CA LEU A 243 -14.80 -7.22 0.82
C LEU A 243 -15.14 -5.91 1.57
N TYR A 244 -14.55 -4.79 1.16
CA TYR A 244 -14.88 -3.48 1.74
C TYR A 244 -16.33 -3.08 1.47
N ALA A 245 -16.81 -3.29 0.24
CA ALA A 245 -18.20 -3.04 -0.14
C ALA A 245 -19.20 -3.84 0.70
N ALA A 246 -18.87 -5.07 1.11
CA ALA A 246 -19.71 -5.89 1.99
C ALA A 246 -19.61 -5.50 3.47
N SER A 247 -18.54 -4.80 3.89
CA SER A 247 -18.26 -4.48 5.31
C SER A 247 -19.20 -3.44 5.91
N ASP A 248 -19.25 -3.37 7.23
CA ASP A 248 -20.23 -2.57 7.99
C ASP A 248 -20.18 -1.07 7.65
N LEU A 249 -18.99 -0.49 7.47
CA LEU A 249 -18.83 0.94 7.17
C LEU A 249 -19.67 1.40 5.97
N PHE A 250 -19.70 0.61 4.91
CA PHE A 250 -20.40 0.94 3.66
C PHE A 250 -21.82 0.37 3.59
N ASN A 251 -22.32 -0.23 4.67
CA ASN A 251 -23.67 -0.81 4.74
C ASN A 251 -24.48 -0.32 5.95
N ASN A 252 -23.87 0.42 6.86
CA ASN A 252 -24.52 0.95 8.05
C ASN A 252 -24.13 2.41 8.26
N PRO A 253 -24.87 3.38 7.67
CA PRO A 253 -24.57 4.80 7.79
C PRO A 253 -24.99 5.44 9.12
N SER A 254 -25.44 4.66 10.11
CA SER A 254 -25.92 5.18 11.41
C SER A 254 -24.86 6.01 12.17
N TRP A 255 -23.57 5.73 11.94
CA TRP A 255 -22.46 6.52 12.50
C TRP A 255 -22.41 7.97 11.99
N ALA A 256 -23.06 8.26 10.85
CA ALA A 256 -22.97 9.53 10.16
C ALA A 256 -23.95 10.61 10.64
N GLY A 257 -24.70 10.37 11.75
CA GLY A 257 -25.52 11.38 12.40
C GLY A 257 -26.66 11.96 11.55
N GLY A 258 -27.29 11.15 10.68
CA GLY A 258 -28.37 11.62 9.82
C GLY A 258 -27.90 12.40 8.59
N TYR A 259 -26.72 12.08 8.08
CA TYR A 259 -26.13 12.70 6.90
C TYR A 259 -27.10 12.71 5.70
N PRO A 260 -27.35 13.86 5.04
CA PRO A 260 -28.42 14.00 4.05
C PRO A 260 -28.13 13.32 2.70
N ASN A 261 -26.87 12.94 2.45
CA ASN A 261 -26.43 12.31 1.19
C ASN A 261 -25.85 10.90 1.45
N PRO A 262 -26.63 9.95 2.00
CA PRO A 262 -26.12 8.64 2.40
C PRO A 262 -25.55 7.82 1.24
N GLU A 263 -25.96 8.09 -0.01
CA GLU A 263 -25.43 7.45 -1.22
C GLU A 263 -23.94 7.74 -1.45
N LEU A 264 -23.39 8.80 -0.85
CA LEU A 264 -21.96 9.12 -0.94
C LEU A 264 -21.10 8.29 0.03
N ILE A 265 -21.70 7.69 1.05
CA ILE A 265 -20.97 6.98 2.11
C ILE A 265 -21.44 5.55 2.35
N SER A 266 -22.58 5.16 1.76
CA SER A 266 -23.19 3.86 1.94
C SER A 266 -23.72 3.33 0.62
N LEU A 267 -23.68 2.02 0.47
CA LEU A 267 -24.34 1.32 -0.64
C LEU A 267 -25.86 1.34 -0.44
N PRO A 268 -26.64 1.26 -1.51
CA PRO A 268 -28.10 1.17 -1.42
C PRO A 268 -28.54 0.04 -0.49
N ALA A 269 -29.69 0.20 0.15
CA ALA A 269 -30.30 -0.88 0.91
C ALA A 269 -30.46 -2.14 0.04
N GLY A 270 -30.17 -3.32 0.60
CA GLY A 270 -30.21 -4.57 -0.15
C GLY A 270 -29.71 -5.76 0.66
N ASP A 271 -29.59 -6.91 0.01
CA ASP A 271 -29.15 -8.15 0.63
C ASP A 271 -27.65 -8.12 0.94
N ARG A 272 -27.34 -7.99 2.21
CA ARG A 272 -25.94 -8.04 2.71
C ARG A 272 -25.31 -9.43 2.52
N ALA A 273 -26.10 -10.50 2.67
CA ALA A 273 -25.58 -11.85 2.46
C ALA A 273 -25.12 -12.03 1.01
N ALA A 274 -25.86 -11.47 0.04
CA ALA A 274 -25.43 -11.47 -1.36
C ALA A 274 -24.14 -10.67 -1.58
N ARG A 275 -23.92 -9.54 -0.89
CA ARG A 275 -22.65 -8.80 -0.96
C ARG A 275 -21.48 -9.60 -0.40
N TRP A 276 -21.68 -10.25 0.74
CA TRP A 276 -20.66 -11.14 1.32
C TRP A 276 -20.37 -12.34 0.41
N LYS A 277 -21.42 -12.91 -0.22
CA LYS A 277 -21.23 -13.96 -1.23
C LYS A 277 -20.36 -13.46 -2.38
N THR A 278 -20.68 -12.28 -2.93
CA THR A 278 -19.90 -11.68 -4.03
C THR A 278 -18.44 -11.44 -3.65
N ALA A 279 -18.17 -10.99 -2.42
CA ALA A 279 -16.82 -10.84 -1.90
C ALA A 279 -16.10 -12.19 -1.77
N SER A 280 -16.79 -13.21 -1.28
CA SER A 280 -16.29 -14.59 -1.19
C SER A 280 -15.94 -15.14 -2.58
N ASP A 281 -16.85 -15.01 -3.55
CA ASP A 281 -16.64 -15.46 -4.93
C ASP A 281 -15.42 -14.76 -5.58
N ALA A 282 -15.25 -13.47 -5.32
CA ALA A 282 -14.11 -12.71 -5.84
C ALA A 282 -12.76 -13.17 -5.25
N ALA A 283 -12.70 -13.44 -3.96
CA ALA A 283 -11.51 -13.99 -3.33
C ALA A 283 -11.22 -15.43 -3.83
N LYS A 284 -12.28 -16.26 -3.97
CA LYS A 284 -12.17 -17.61 -4.53
C LYS A 284 -11.65 -17.59 -5.97
N ALA A 285 -12.04 -16.61 -6.77
CA ALA A 285 -11.55 -16.46 -8.14
C ALA A 285 -10.03 -16.25 -8.22
N VAL A 286 -9.41 -15.56 -7.25
CA VAL A 286 -7.95 -15.44 -7.16
C VAL A 286 -7.33 -16.79 -6.83
N ILE A 287 -7.92 -17.50 -5.87
CA ILE A 287 -7.45 -18.83 -5.42
C ILE A 287 -7.49 -19.83 -6.58
N ASP A 288 -8.58 -19.85 -7.35
CA ASP A 288 -8.79 -20.77 -8.45
C ASP A 288 -7.95 -20.44 -9.70
N ALA A 289 -7.65 -19.16 -9.90
CA ALA A 289 -6.81 -18.73 -11.01
C ALA A 289 -5.32 -19.00 -10.76
N GLY A 290 -4.86 -18.93 -9.51
CA GLY A 290 -3.49 -19.20 -9.12
C GLY A 290 -3.26 -20.67 -8.82
N SER A 291 -2.03 -21.17 -9.02
CA SER A 291 -1.59 -22.37 -8.31
C SER A 291 -1.41 -21.97 -6.84
N LEU A 292 -2.09 -22.62 -5.91
CA LEU A 292 -1.94 -22.38 -4.47
C LEU A 292 -0.46 -22.49 -4.08
N PRO A 293 0.27 -21.37 -3.86
CA PRO A 293 1.66 -21.47 -3.48
C PRO A 293 1.74 -22.02 -2.05
N SER A 294 2.72 -22.87 -1.81
CA SER A 294 3.15 -23.13 -0.44
C SER A 294 3.63 -21.82 0.15
N LEU A 295 3.02 -21.37 1.26
CA LEU A 295 3.47 -20.16 1.94
C LEU A 295 4.89 -20.38 2.47
N GLY A 296 5.81 -19.52 2.06
CA GLY A 296 7.21 -19.55 2.47
C GLY A 296 7.44 -19.18 3.93
N ALA A 297 8.70 -19.07 4.34
CA ALA A 297 9.05 -18.63 5.67
C ALA A 297 8.68 -17.15 5.88
N TYR A 298 7.82 -16.88 6.85
CA TYR A 298 7.36 -15.51 7.17
C TYR A 298 8.51 -14.53 7.42
N LYS A 299 9.57 -14.99 8.11
CA LYS A 299 10.72 -14.14 8.49
C LYS A 299 11.43 -13.50 7.29
N SER A 300 11.57 -14.22 6.17
CA SER A 300 12.32 -13.73 5.00
C SER A 300 11.45 -13.04 3.97
N LEU A 301 10.13 -13.06 4.12
CA LEU A 301 9.17 -12.56 3.14
C LEU A 301 9.39 -11.07 2.80
N PHE A 302 9.67 -10.26 3.81
CA PHE A 302 9.71 -8.79 3.70
C PHE A 302 11.01 -8.24 3.12
N ASN A 303 12.02 -9.09 2.93
CA ASN A 303 13.34 -8.74 2.39
C ASN A 303 13.63 -9.49 1.06
N THR A 304 12.61 -10.05 0.43
CA THR A 304 12.73 -10.76 -0.85
C THR A 304 11.75 -10.22 -1.87
N PHE A 305 12.19 -10.02 -3.14
CA PHE A 305 11.37 -9.47 -4.21
C PHE A 305 10.59 -10.51 -5.00
N ASN A 306 11.16 -11.69 -5.15
CA ASN A 306 10.60 -12.76 -5.95
C ASN A 306 10.24 -13.94 -5.05
N ASN A 307 9.05 -13.85 -4.45
CA ASN A 307 8.50 -14.89 -3.61
C ASN A 307 7.12 -15.27 -4.17
N GLY A 308 6.85 -16.56 -4.31
CA GLY A 308 5.58 -17.07 -4.84
C GLY A 308 4.33 -16.69 -4.03
N GLU A 309 4.50 -16.19 -2.81
CA GLU A 309 3.42 -15.67 -1.96
C GLU A 309 2.98 -14.25 -2.34
N ILE A 310 3.88 -13.45 -2.95
CA ILE A 310 3.62 -12.05 -3.31
C ILE A 310 2.87 -11.98 -4.64
N ILE A 311 1.75 -11.28 -4.66
CA ILE A 311 0.95 -11.03 -5.87
C ILE A 311 1.34 -9.68 -6.50
N PHE A 312 1.53 -8.64 -5.65
CA PHE A 312 1.88 -7.31 -6.12
C PHE A 312 2.69 -6.54 -5.07
N THR A 313 3.74 -5.89 -5.53
CA THR A 313 4.66 -5.15 -4.65
C THR A 313 5.16 -3.88 -5.34
N ARG A 314 5.52 -2.88 -4.53
CA ARG A 314 6.26 -1.71 -4.97
C ARG A 314 7.67 -1.76 -4.38
N SER A 315 8.67 -1.83 -5.23
CA SER A 315 10.07 -1.75 -4.82
C SER A 315 10.58 -0.31 -4.88
N THR A 316 11.47 0.04 -3.97
CA THR A 316 12.14 1.34 -3.92
C THR A 316 13.58 1.22 -4.39
N ALA A 317 14.22 2.33 -4.69
CA ALA A 317 15.67 2.35 -4.87
C ALA A 317 16.38 1.91 -3.58
N ALA A 318 17.58 1.35 -3.71
CA ALA A 318 18.38 0.96 -2.56
C ALA A 318 18.63 2.15 -1.62
N GLY A 319 18.29 1.99 -0.35
CA GLY A 319 18.41 3.00 0.68
C GLY A 319 18.64 2.39 2.06
N ASN A 320 18.80 3.21 3.07
CA ASN A 320 18.91 2.81 4.48
C ASN A 320 18.12 3.73 5.42
N GLN A 321 17.26 4.54 4.85
CA GLN A 321 16.45 5.49 5.63
C GLN A 321 15.45 4.77 6.54
N PHE A 322 14.91 3.63 6.08
CA PHE A 322 13.99 2.84 6.88
C PHE A 322 14.65 2.29 8.15
N GLU A 323 15.87 1.75 8.04
CA GLU A 323 16.64 1.27 9.20
C GLU A 323 17.03 2.41 10.13
N LYS A 324 17.49 3.55 9.60
CA LYS A 324 17.80 4.74 10.42
C LYS A 324 16.56 5.20 11.20
N ASN A 325 15.42 5.28 10.55
CA ASN A 325 14.20 5.71 11.21
C ASN A 325 13.72 4.74 12.29
N ASN A 326 13.92 3.43 12.15
CA ASN A 326 13.25 2.43 12.97
C ASN A 326 14.17 1.61 13.89
N SER A 327 15.49 1.63 13.67
CA SER A 327 16.42 0.93 14.57
C SER A 327 16.38 1.52 15.99
N PRO A 328 16.63 0.70 17.03
CA PRO A 328 16.67 1.17 18.41
C PRO A 328 17.66 2.31 18.60
N ILE A 329 17.35 3.24 19.50
CA ILE A 329 18.12 4.47 19.72
C ILE A 329 19.60 4.23 20.06
N GLY A 330 19.92 3.14 20.72
CA GLY A 330 21.29 2.77 21.07
C GLY A 330 22.07 2.09 19.95
N TYR A 331 21.48 1.90 18.77
CA TYR A 331 22.15 1.42 17.58
C TYR A 331 22.61 2.59 16.70
N ASN A 332 23.60 2.32 15.87
CA ASN A 332 24.17 3.33 14.99
C ASN A 332 23.12 4.03 14.14
N LEU A 333 22.98 5.34 14.28
CA LEU A 333 22.04 6.19 13.57
C LEU A 333 20.55 5.83 13.78
N GLY A 334 20.20 4.97 14.75
CA GLY A 334 18.83 4.60 15.06
C GLY A 334 18.04 5.77 15.65
N GLN A 335 16.76 5.91 15.28
CA GLN A 335 15.86 7.00 15.69
C GLN A 335 14.57 6.50 16.38
N SER A 336 14.42 5.19 16.55
CA SER A 336 13.27 4.57 17.24
C SER A 336 11.88 4.87 16.64
N GLY A 337 11.76 5.16 15.36
CA GLY A 337 10.54 5.71 14.73
C GLY A 337 9.23 5.00 15.11
N ASN A 338 8.87 3.94 14.39
CA ASN A 338 7.64 3.18 14.64
C ASN A 338 7.90 2.14 15.73
N THR A 339 7.27 2.32 16.90
CA THR A 339 7.44 1.44 18.06
C THR A 339 6.17 0.64 18.36
N PRO A 340 6.22 -0.71 18.22
CA PRO A 340 5.05 -1.58 18.45
C PRO A 340 4.42 -1.37 19.82
N SER A 341 3.09 -1.47 19.90
CA SER A 341 2.34 -1.35 21.15
C SER A 341 2.28 -2.67 21.93
N GLN A 342 1.96 -2.58 23.21
CA GLN A 342 1.60 -3.75 24.01
C GLN A 342 0.30 -4.40 23.49
N ASP A 343 -0.65 -3.60 22.99
CA ASP A 343 -1.90 -4.09 22.44
C ASP A 343 -1.68 -5.04 21.25
N LEU A 344 -0.69 -4.73 20.40
CA LEU A 344 -0.28 -5.63 19.32
C LEU A 344 0.45 -6.86 19.87
N VAL A 345 1.37 -6.69 20.83
CA VAL A 345 2.08 -7.82 21.46
C VAL A 345 1.10 -8.81 22.07
N ASP A 346 0.05 -8.34 22.73
CA ASP A 346 -0.97 -9.19 23.35
C ASP A 346 -1.84 -9.96 22.34
N ALA A 347 -1.95 -9.47 21.10
CA ALA A 347 -2.70 -10.14 20.04
C ALA A 347 -2.04 -11.45 19.56
N TYR A 348 -0.73 -11.60 19.72
CA TYR A 348 -0.02 -12.84 19.41
C TYR A 348 -0.34 -13.90 20.47
N GLU A 349 -0.99 -15.00 20.08
CA GLU A 349 -1.43 -16.05 21.00
C GLU A 349 -0.26 -16.83 21.61
N VAL A 350 -0.52 -17.48 22.75
CA VAL A 350 0.40 -18.42 23.42
C VAL A 350 0.12 -19.83 22.93
N LYS A 351 1.11 -20.50 22.37
CA LYS A 351 1.04 -21.92 21.98
C LYS A 351 1.19 -22.79 23.22
N VAL A 352 0.11 -23.44 23.63
CA VAL A 352 0.10 -24.37 24.77
C VAL A 352 0.66 -25.73 24.36
N ASN A 353 0.24 -26.22 23.18
CA ASN A 353 0.70 -27.50 22.60
C ASN A 353 0.47 -27.50 21.07
N ALA A 354 0.60 -28.66 20.44
CA ALA A 354 0.45 -28.77 18.98
C ALA A 354 -0.97 -28.46 18.46
N THR A 355 -1.99 -28.55 19.30
CA THR A 355 -3.41 -28.40 18.93
C THR A 355 -4.10 -27.21 19.59
N THR A 356 -3.45 -26.55 20.56
CA THR A 356 -4.09 -25.53 21.41
C THR A 356 -3.22 -24.27 21.50
N ALA A 357 -3.83 -23.14 21.19
CA ALA A 357 -3.31 -21.81 21.49
C ALA A 357 -4.37 -21.00 22.23
N VAL A 358 -3.94 -20.13 23.14
CA VAL A 358 -4.80 -19.28 23.97
C VAL A 358 -4.38 -17.82 23.85
N LYS A 359 -5.31 -16.90 24.13
CA LYS A 359 -4.97 -15.48 24.25
C LYS A 359 -4.01 -15.27 25.39
N PHE A 360 -3.06 -14.37 25.23
CA PHE A 360 -2.19 -13.94 26.33
C PHE A 360 -2.99 -13.22 27.41
N ASN A 361 -2.63 -13.45 28.67
CA ASN A 361 -3.35 -12.87 29.82
C ASN A 361 -2.36 -12.42 30.90
N TRP A 362 -2.27 -11.13 31.15
CA TRP A 362 -1.45 -10.53 32.19
C TRP A 362 -1.86 -10.97 33.63
N ASN A 363 -3.11 -11.41 33.84
CA ASN A 363 -3.58 -11.91 35.11
C ASN A 363 -3.14 -13.37 35.37
N ASP A 364 -2.55 -14.04 34.40
CA ASP A 364 -1.91 -15.33 34.59
C ASP A 364 -0.46 -15.10 35.06
N PRO A 365 -0.07 -15.47 36.28
CA PRO A 365 1.27 -15.22 36.82
C PRO A 365 2.39 -15.86 35.98
N ALA A 366 2.15 -17.04 35.39
CA ALA A 366 3.14 -17.73 34.60
C ALA A 366 3.37 -17.01 33.26
N MET A 367 2.31 -16.53 32.63
CA MET A 367 2.40 -15.71 31.42
C MET A 367 3.05 -14.34 31.70
N ALA A 368 2.67 -13.68 32.80
CA ALA A 368 3.20 -12.37 33.16
C ALA A 368 4.71 -12.43 33.52
N ALA A 369 5.16 -13.53 34.15
CA ALA A 369 6.57 -13.74 34.48
C ALA A 369 7.45 -13.91 33.25
N ASN A 370 6.92 -14.52 32.17
CA ASN A 370 7.63 -14.75 30.91
C ASN A 370 6.76 -14.36 29.69
N PRO A 371 6.51 -13.06 29.46
CA PRO A 371 5.47 -12.61 28.55
C PRO A 371 5.75 -12.91 27.07
N TYR A 372 6.95 -13.35 26.74
CA TYR A 372 7.37 -13.69 25.37
C TYR A 372 7.56 -15.21 25.15
N ALA A 373 7.38 -16.03 26.17
CA ALA A 373 7.54 -17.47 26.06
C ALA A 373 6.37 -18.11 25.30
N ASN A 374 6.68 -19.04 24.40
CA ASN A 374 5.71 -19.85 23.63
C ASN A 374 4.70 -19.01 22.82
N ARG A 375 5.02 -17.76 22.51
CA ARG A 375 4.17 -16.90 21.70
C ARG A 375 4.21 -17.32 20.21
N ASP A 376 3.20 -16.92 19.50
CA ASP A 376 3.21 -16.99 18.03
C ASP A 376 4.55 -16.47 17.48
N PRO A 377 5.30 -17.26 16.70
CA PRO A 377 6.63 -16.87 16.22
C PRO A 377 6.67 -15.55 15.41
N ARG A 378 5.53 -15.15 14.81
CA ARG A 378 5.41 -13.88 14.10
C ARG A 378 5.66 -12.67 15.01
N LEU A 379 5.45 -12.80 16.34
CA LEU A 379 5.84 -11.77 17.30
C LEU A 379 7.33 -11.45 17.15
N GLY A 380 8.20 -12.46 17.27
CA GLY A 380 9.66 -12.26 17.19
C GLY A 380 10.17 -11.89 15.79
N PHE A 381 9.38 -12.14 14.73
CA PHE A 381 9.69 -11.71 13.36
C PHE A 381 9.25 -10.26 13.07
N SER A 382 8.32 -9.74 13.83
CA SER A 382 7.78 -8.40 13.63
C SER A 382 8.26 -7.38 14.67
N ILE A 383 8.59 -7.83 15.88
CA ILE A 383 8.84 -6.99 17.05
C ILE A 383 10.15 -7.38 17.74
N VAL A 384 10.95 -6.39 18.10
CA VAL A 384 12.13 -6.54 18.94
C VAL A 384 11.71 -6.31 20.39
N THR A 385 11.88 -7.32 21.24
CA THR A 385 11.59 -7.27 22.66
C THR A 385 12.88 -7.12 23.47
N ASN A 386 12.73 -6.87 24.78
CA ASN A 386 13.88 -6.81 25.69
C ASN A 386 14.74 -8.07 25.62
N ASN A 387 16.05 -7.89 25.66
CA ASN A 387 17.06 -8.95 25.65
C ASN A 387 17.06 -9.82 24.37
N THR A 388 16.50 -9.32 23.27
CA THR A 388 16.53 -9.98 21.95
C THR A 388 17.70 -9.47 21.11
N ALA A 389 18.41 -10.37 20.44
CA ALA A 389 19.49 -10.01 19.53
C ALA A 389 18.95 -9.25 18.30
N PHE A 390 19.62 -8.17 17.92
CA PHE A 390 19.25 -7.30 16.80
C PHE A 390 20.46 -6.62 16.16
N GLY A 391 20.38 -6.30 14.89
CA GLY A 391 21.26 -5.37 14.16
C GLY A 391 22.66 -5.88 13.82
N THR A 392 23.47 -4.97 13.27
CA THR A 392 24.87 -5.21 12.90
C THR A 392 25.75 -4.05 13.39
N PRO A 393 26.76 -4.27 14.29
CA PRO A 393 27.05 -5.57 14.95
C PRO A 393 25.89 -6.01 15.87
N SER A 394 25.63 -7.31 15.90
CA SER A 394 24.53 -7.86 16.69
C SER A 394 24.81 -7.78 18.19
N ARG A 395 23.84 -7.26 18.96
CA ARG A 395 23.80 -7.30 20.42
C ARG A 395 22.38 -7.43 20.92
N ASN A 396 22.20 -7.78 22.17
CA ASN A 396 20.89 -7.80 22.80
C ASN A 396 20.39 -6.37 23.08
N VAL A 397 19.14 -6.11 22.73
CA VAL A 397 18.46 -4.84 22.99
C VAL A 397 18.15 -4.70 24.48
N GLN A 398 18.42 -3.51 25.04
CA GLN A 398 18.37 -3.22 26.47
C GLN A 398 17.26 -2.21 26.78
N LEU A 399 16.06 -2.70 27.14
CA LEU A 399 14.85 -1.87 27.31
C LEU A 399 14.54 -1.50 28.77
N TRP A 400 15.43 -1.76 29.71
CA TRP A 400 15.30 -1.36 31.12
C TRP A 400 15.93 0.01 31.38
N PRO A 401 15.50 0.78 32.41
CA PRO A 401 16.11 2.05 32.79
C PRO A 401 17.64 1.91 33.01
N GLY A 402 18.42 2.73 32.31
CA GLY A 402 19.88 2.64 32.26
C GLY A 402 20.45 1.69 31.20
N GLY A 403 19.60 0.97 30.48
CA GLY A 403 20.00 0.22 29.27
C GLY A 403 20.25 1.13 28.08
N LEU A 404 20.98 0.62 27.07
CA LEU A 404 21.41 1.39 25.90
C LEU A 404 20.27 1.81 24.97
N ASP A 405 19.08 1.19 25.08
CA ASP A 405 17.98 1.38 24.14
C ASP A 405 16.70 1.88 24.83
N ALA A 406 16.81 2.36 26.08
CA ALA A 406 15.67 2.69 26.93
C ALA A 406 15.66 4.14 27.42
N LYS A 407 14.53 4.60 27.93
CA LYS A 407 14.47 5.85 28.72
C LYS A 407 15.47 5.80 29.89
N PRO A 408 16.12 6.94 30.23
CA PRO A 408 15.80 8.31 29.81
C PRO A 408 16.49 8.80 28.54
N ILE A 409 17.05 7.93 27.68
CA ILE A 409 17.67 8.37 26.42
C ILE A 409 16.58 9.08 25.58
N VAL A 410 16.90 10.27 25.10
CA VAL A 410 16.02 11.05 24.24
C VAL A 410 15.67 10.23 22.99
N ASN A 411 14.41 10.22 22.60
CA ASN A 411 13.86 9.42 21.50
C ASN A 411 13.95 7.90 21.69
N ALA A 412 14.18 7.38 22.90
CA ALA A 412 13.98 5.97 23.16
C ALA A 412 12.51 5.60 23.00
N SER A 413 12.24 4.32 22.68
CA SER A 413 10.85 3.82 22.55
C SER A 413 9.97 4.23 23.71
N LYS A 414 8.78 4.75 23.40
CA LYS A 414 7.75 5.06 24.39
C LYS A 414 7.03 3.79 24.87
N THR A 415 6.96 2.78 24.00
CA THR A 415 6.17 1.57 24.22
C THR A 415 6.95 0.44 24.88
N GLY A 416 8.29 0.51 24.93
CA GLY A 416 9.14 -0.58 25.40
C GLY A 416 9.37 -1.69 24.37
N TYR A 417 9.17 -1.40 23.09
CA TYR A 417 9.39 -2.29 21.95
C TYR A 417 10.03 -1.54 20.78
N TYR A 418 10.61 -2.30 19.83
CA TYR A 418 11.09 -1.76 18.57
C TYR A 418 10.57 -2.57 17.39
N LEU A 419 10.46 -1.92 16.23
CA LEU A 419 10.05 -2.57 14.99
C LEU A 419 11.17 -3.49 14.49
N ARG A 420 10.79 -4.69 14.01
CA ARG A 420 11.68 -5.63 13.33
C ARG A 420 11.29 -5.84 11.87
N LYS A 421 9.99 -5.94 11.62
CA LYS A 421 9.45 -6.22 10.29
C LYS A 421 9.94 -5.20 9.26
N TYR A 422 10.27 -5.65 8.06
CA TYR A 422 10.87 -4.88 6.98
C TYR A 422 12.33 -4.42 7.21
N GLN A 423 12.88 -4.47 8.42
CA GLN A 423 14.28 -4.07 8.64
C GLN A 423 15.26 -5.10 8.07
N ILE A 424 16.28 -4.61 7.37
CA ILE A 424 17.41 -5.40 6.88
C ILE A 424 18.52 -5.32 7.94
N GLU A 425 18.42 -6.17 8.96
CA GLU A 425 19.30 -6.14 10.15
C GLU A 425 20.79 -6.31 9.85
N SER A 426 21.15 -6.81 8.66
CA SER A 426 22.53 -6.97 8.22
C SER A 426 23.21 -5.69 7.73
N LEU A 427 22.45 -4.59 7.54
CA LEU A 427 23.04 -3.33 7.08
C LEU A 427 23.89 -2.68 8.17
N ASN A 428 25.16 -2.41 7.85
CA ASN A 428 26.00 -1.54 8.67
C ASN A 428 25.77 -0.09 8.26
N LEU A 429 24.99 0.64 9.07
CA LEU A 429 24.58 2.01 8.76
C LEU A 429 25.73 3.02 8.80
N LEU A 430 26.78 2.78 9.61
CA LEU A 430 27.96 3.64 9.66
C LEU A 430 28.80 3.54 8.38
N ASN A 431 28.82 2.35 7.74
CA ASN A 431 29.49 2.15 6.46
C ASN A 431 28.65 2.65 5.27
N GLY A 432 27.47 3.21 5.51
CA GLY A 432 26.57 3.66 4.44
C GLY A 432 25.95 2.53 3.63
N ASN A 433 25.94 1.28 4.13
CA ASN A 433 25.30 0.17 3.42
C ASN A 433 23.83 0.46 3.16
N THR A 434 23.34 0.04 2.00
CA THR A 434 21.97 0.22 1.55
C THR A 434 21.35 -1.11 1.16
N GLY A 435 20.03 -1.18 1.25
CA GLY A 435 19.24 -2.32 0.80
C GLY A 435 18.01 -1.87 0.01
N VAL A 436 17.44 -2.76 -0.77
CA VAL A 436 16.19 -2.49 -1.49
C VAL A 436 15.03 -2.95 -0.62
N HIS A 437 14.04 -2.08 -0.44
CA HIS A 437 12.80 -2.43 0.25
C HIS A 437 11.67 -2.65 -0.77
N SER A 438 10.78 -3.59 -0.45
CA SER A 438 9.58 -3.85 -1.23
C SER A 438 8.36 -3.73 -0.33
N TRP A 439 7.54 -2.72 -0.62
CA TRP A 439 6.23 -2.61 0.00
C TRP A 439 5.25 -3.59 -0.64
N ILE A 440 4.77 -4.56 0.14
CA ILE A 440 3.83 -5.58 -0.34
C ILE A 440 2.42 -4.97 -0.35
N ILE A 441 1.77 -4.97 -1.52
CA ILE A 441 0.42 -4.44 -1.70
C ILE A 441 -0.61 -5.56 -1.63
N PHE A 442 -0.32 -6.70 -2.30
CA PHE A 442 -1.16 -7.90 -2.25
C PHE A 442 -0.30 -9.15 -2.10
N ARG A 443 -0.72 -10.07 -1.24
CA ARG A 443 -0.15 -11.40 -1.07
C ARG A 443 -1.22 -12.45 -0.75
N TYR A 444 -0.96 -13.71 -1.02
CA TYR A 444 -1.94 -14.78 -0.91
C TYR A 444 -2.62 -14.93 0.47
N PRO A 445 -1.95 -14.77 1.63
CA PRO A 445 -2.63 -14.78 2.92
C PRO A 445 -3.77 -13.80 3.05
N GLU A 446 -3.68 -12.62 2.42
CA GLU A 446 -4.80 -11.69 2.38
C GLU A 446 -6.00 -12.29 1.66
N ILE A 447 -5.77 -12.92 0.52
CA ILE A 447 -6.82 -13.54 -0.27
C ILE A 447 -7.49 -14.67 0.51
N TYR A 448 -6.69 -15.50 1.20
CA TYR A 448 -7.21 -16.59 2.03
C TYR A 448 -8.07 -16.07 3.18
N LEU A 449 -7.59 -15.03 3.88
CA LEU A 449 -8.34 -14.44 5.00
C LEU A 449 -9.51 -13.59 4.55
N ASN A 450 -9.47 -12.97 3.35
CA ASN A 450 -10.62 -12.30 2.75
C ASN A 450 -11.71 -13.30 2.37
N TYR A 451 -11.32 -14.45 1.81
CA TYR A 451 -12.25 -15.54 1.50
C TYR A 451 -12.89 -16.09 2.77
N ALA A 452 -12.07 -16.41 3.79
CA ALA A 452 -12.56 -16.92 5.06
C ALA A 452 -13.50 -15.92 5.77
N GLU A 453 -13.17 -14.63 5.78
CA GLU A 453 -14.02 -13.57 6.37
C GLU A 453 -15.36 -13.47 5.65
N ALA A 454 -15.34 -13.32 4.33
CA ALA A 454 -16.56 -13.20 3.55
C ALA A 454 -17.44 -14.46 3.64
N LEU A 455 -16.82 -15.64 3.61
CA LEU A 455 -17.51 -16.91 3.72
C LEU A 455 -18.14 -17.11 5.11
N ASN A 456 -17.46 -16.67 6.17
CA ASN A 456 -18.01 -16.71 7.53
C ASN A 456 -19.26 -15.83 7.68
N GLU A 457 -19.34 -14.72 6.95
CA GLU A 457 -20.48 -13.81 7.03
C GLU A 457 -21.70 -14.28 6.21
N TRP A 458 -21.51 -14.98 5.10
CA TRP A 458 -22.64 -15.42 4.28
C TRP A 458 -22.98 -16.91 4.42
N SER A 459 -22.03 -17.78 4.77
CA SER A 459 -22.21 -19.23 4.91
C SER A 459 -21.45 -19.77 6.12
N PRO A 460 -21.80 -19.36 7.36
CA PRO A 460 -21.09 -19.76 8.56
C PRO A 460 -21.08 -21.28 8.74
N GLY A 461 -19.96 -21.81 9.26
CA GLY A 461 -19.75 -23.25 9.41
C GLY A 461 -19.23 -23.97 8.17
N ASN A 462 -19.04 -23.28 7.03
CA ASN A 462 -18.41 -23.87 5.86
C ASN A 462 -16.97 -24.30 6.16
N ALA A 463 -16.61 -25.52 5.77
CA ALA A 463 -15.30 -26.13 6.08
C ALA A 463 -14.11 -25.33 5.50
N ASP A 464 -14.30 -24.63 4.39
CA ASP A 464 -13.27 -23.80 3.78
C ASP A 464 -12.85 -22.63 4.68
N ILE A 465 -13.72 -22.12 5.56
CA ILE A 465 -13.37 -21.05 6.50
C ILE A 465 -12.16 -21.47 7.34
N LYS A 466 -12.29 -22.60 8.06
CA LYS A 466 -11.20 -23.14 8.87
C LYS A 466 -9.98 -23.47 8.04
N LYS A 467 -10.16 -24.12 6.88
CA LYS A 467 -9.08 -24.54 5.98
C LYS A 467 -8.18 -23.36 5.60
N TYR A 468 -8.74 -22.24 5.15
CA TYR A 468 -7.95 -21.10 4.68
C TYR A 468 -7.34 -20.28 5.81
N VAL A 469 -7.96 -20.24 6.98
CA VAL A 469 -7.32 -19.68 8.18
C VAL A 469 -6.13 -20.55 8.62
N ASP A 470 -6.30 -21.87 8.62
CA ASP A 470 -5.26 -22.82 9.03
C ASP A 470 -4.05 -22.81 8.08
N ILE A 471 -4.24 -22.64 6.78
CA ILE A 471 -3.12 -22.47 5.82
C ILE A 471 -2.18 -21.35 6.26
N VAL A 472 -2.72 -20.24 6.76
CA VAL A 472 -1.92 -19.11 7.24
C VAL A 472 -1.27 -19.44 8.59
N ARG A 473 -2.02 -19.97 9.53
CA ARG A 473 -1.56 -20.26 10.90
C ARG A 473 -0.51 -21.36 10.98
N THR A 474 -0.70 -22.43 10.20
CA THR A 474 0.15 -23.63 10.29
C THR A 474 1.34 -23.61 9.33
N ARG A 475 1.54 -22.50 8.59
CA ARG A 475 2.63 -22.36 7.61
C ARG A 475 4.00 -22.63 8.24
N THR A 476 4.95 -23.06 7.41
CA THR A 476 6.33 -23.34 7.83
C THR A 476 6.94 -22.10 8.52
N GLY A 477 7.57 -22.33 9.68
CA GLY A 477 8.21 -21.27 10.48
C GLY A 477 7.25 -20.47 11.38
N VAL A 478 5.93 -20.59 11.20
CA VAL A 478 4.90 -20.09 12.13
C VAL A 478 4.39 -21.24 13.00
N ALA A 479 3.87 -22.27 12.40
CA ALA A 479 3.47 -23.53 13.06
C ALA A 479 2.59 -23.32 14.32
N MET A 480 1.66 -22.36 14.24
CA MET A 480 0.64 -22.20 15.27
C MET A 480 -0.39 -23.31 15.18
N PRO A 481 -1.03 -23.70 16.28
CA PRO A 481 -2.11 -24.69 16.26
C PRO A 481 -3.24 -24.26 15.31
N PRO A 482 -3.90 -25.21 14.63
CA PRO A 482 -5.06 -24.91 13.81
C PRO A 482 -6.19 -24.32 14.66
N VAL A 483 -7.10 -23.58 14.03
CA VAL A 483 -8.29 -23.04 14.69
C VAL A 483 -9.14 -24.19 15.23
N PRO A 484 -9.72 -24.09 16.45
CA PRO A 484 -10.64 -25.09 16.97
C PRO A 484 -11.78 -25.41 16.00
N ALA A 485 -12.23 -26.66 15.99
CA ALA A 485 -13.42 -27.04 15.22
C ALA A 485 -14.70 -26.48 15.87
N ASN A 486 -15.76 -26.32 15.08
CA ASN A 486 -17.11 -25.99 15.55
C ASN A 486 -17.23 -24.67 16.34
N LEU A 487 -16.40 -23.65 15.98
CA LEU A 487 -16.61 -22.31 16.50
C LEU A 487 -17.93 -21.73 15.99
N SER A 488 -18.61 -20.93 16.84
CA SER A 488 -19.70 -20.09 16.40
C SER A 488 -19.24 -19.09 15.31
N GLN A 489 -20.18 -18.57 14.53
CA GLN A 489 -19.87 -17.50 13.55
C GLN A 489 -19.13 -16.32 14.22
N VAL A 490 -19.56 -15.94 15.43
CA VAL A 490 -18.97 -14.82 16.17
C VAL A 490 -17.53 -15.15 16.61
N ASP A 491 -17.31 -16.32 17.19
CA ASP A 491 -15.98 -16.73 17.62
C ASP A 491 -15.02 -16.91 16.44
N MET A 492 -15.52 -17.46 15.33
CA MET A 492 -14.73 -17.58 14.10
C MET A 492 -14.38 -16.21 13.51
N ARG A 493 -15.32 -15.24 13.54
CA ARG A 493 -15.06 -13.86 13.12
C ARG A 493 -13.93 -13.24 13.92
N GLU A 494 -13.94 -13.40 15.25
CA GLU A 494 -12.87 -12.90 16.12
C GLU A 494 -11.52 -13.60 15.84
N LYS A 495 -11.53 -14.90 15.56
CA LYS A 495 -10.32 -15.62 15.15
C LYS A 495 -9.76 -15.11 13.83
N ILE A 496 -10.60 -14.89 12.82
CA ILE A 496 -10.20 -14.35 11.52
C ILE A 496 -9.64 -12.93 11.68
N ARG A 497 -10.31 -12.07 12.45
CA ARG A 497 -9.87 -10.69 12.71
C ARG A 497 -8.52 -10.65 13.44
N ASN A 498 -8.32 -11.53 14.43
CA ASN A 498 -7.04 -11.64 15.13
C ASN A 498 -5.95 -12.21 14.22
N GLU A 499 -6.27 -13.20 13.39
CA GLU A 499 -5.31 -13.74 12.40
C GLU A 499 -4.86 -12.67 11.41
N LYS A 500 -5.80 -11.86 10.88
CA LYS A 500 -5.47 -10.69 10.06
C LYS A 500 -4.55 -9.71 10.80
N ARG A 501 -4.84 -9.41 12.07
CA ARG A 501 -4.07 -8.49 12.90
C ARG A 501 -2.61 -8.92 13.03
N VAL A 502 -2.36 -10.20 13.38
CA VAL A 502 -0.99 -10.68 13.61
C VAL A 502 -0.24 -10.99 12.31
N GLU A 503 -0.94 -11.45 11.27
CA GLU A 503 -0.35 -11.73 9.96
C GLU A 503 0.07 -10.44 9.24
N PHE A 504 -0.79 -9.41 9.25
CA PHE A 504 -0.59 -8.16 8.52
C PHE A 504 -0.10 -7.00 9.39
N ALA A 505 0.39 -7.26 10.59
CA ALA A 505 0.98 -6.21 11.42
C ALA A 505 2.01 -5.40 10.61
N PHE A 506 1.91 -4.08 10.63
CA PHE A 506 2.74 -3.15 9.85
C PHE A 506 2.64 -3.26 8.31
N GLU A 507 1.56 -3.84 7.77
CA GLU A 507 1.30 -3.91 6.32
C GLU A 507 0.11 -3.02 5.88
N ASP A 508 -0.25 -2.01 6.65
CA ASP A 508 -1.33 -1.03 6.39
C ASP A 508 -2.75 -1.64 6.35
N HIS A 509 -2.95 -2.84 6.91
CA HIS A 509 -4.29 -3.45 6.97
C HIS A 509 -5.10 -2.94 8.16
N ARG A 510 -4.52 -2.85 9.36
CA ARG A 510 -5.22 -2.57 10.62
C ARG A 510 -6.01 -1.27 10.61
N PHE A 511 -5.42 -0.19 10.04
CA PHE A 511 -6.04 1.13 9.96
C PHE A 511 -7.38 1.09 9.21
N TRP A 512 -7.43 0.31 8.14
CA TRP A 512 -8.62 0.16 7.31
C TRP A 512 -9.57 -0.91 7.81
N ASP A 513 -9.09 -2.02 8.32
CA ASP A 513 -9.89 -3.13 8.83
C ASP A 513 -10.76 -2.69 10.01
N VAL A 514 -10.19 -1.99 10.99
CA VAL A 514 -10.94 -1.47 12.15
C VAL A 514 -12.00 -0.45 11.72
N ARG A 515 -11.70 0.40 10.73
CA ARG A 515 -12.69 1.35 10.18
C ARG A 515 -13.81 0.64 9.45
N ARG A 516 -13.51 -0.30 8.54
CA ARG A 516 -14.54 -1.00 7.79
C ARG A 516 -15.42 -1.90 8.65
N TRP A 517 -14.94 -2.36 9.79
CA TRP A 517 -15.72 -3.09 10.80
C TRP A 517 -16.51 -2.18 11.75
N LEU A 518 -16.43 -0.86 11.64
CA LEU A 518 -17.01 0.14 12.55
C LEU A 518 -16.56 -0.02 14.01
N GLN A 519 -15.32 -0.43 14.24
CA GLN A 519 -14.73 -0.67 15.57
C GLN A 519 -13.73 0.43 16.00
N GLY A 520 -13.75 1.60 15.33
CA GLY A 520 -12.83 2.71 15.60
C GLY A 520 -12.78 3.14 17.07
N PRO A 521 -13.91 3.43 17.75
CA PRO A 521 -13.90 3.82 19.15
C PRO A 521 -13.35 2.73 20.09
N GLU A 522 -13.56 1.46 19.72
CA GLU A 522 -13.12 0.32 20.54
C GLU A 522 -11.60 0.12 20.50
N TYR A 523 -10.96 0.35 19.36
CA TYR A 523 -9.52 0.10 19.19
C TYR A 523 -8.68 1.37 19.13
N PHE A 524 -9.13 2.41 18.44
CA PHE A 524 -8.38 3.65 18.24
C PHE A 524 -8.79 4.78 19.17
N GLY A 525 -9.88 4.62 19.93
CA GLY A 525 -10.34 5.56 20.96
C GLY A 525 -9.94 5.17 22.37
N LYS A 526 -9.11 4.12 22.55
CA LYS A 526 -8.57 3.68 23.84
C LYS A 526 -7.15 4.19 24.04
N PRO A 527 -6.68 4.30 25.31
CA PRO A 527 -5.27 4.53 25.58
C PRO A 527 -4.39 3.47 24.94
N LEU A 528 -3.31 3.88 24.30
CA LEU A 528 -2.28 2.98 23.79
C LEU A 528 -1.43 2.47 24.94
N MET A 529 -1.19 1.16 24.96
CA MET A 529 -0.40 0.52 26.01
C MET A 529 1.02 0.17 25.53
N GLY A 530 1.95 0.22 26.46
CA GLY A 530 3.33 -0.25 26.33
C GLY A 530 3.72 -1.13 27.52
N VAL A 531 5.01 -1.43 27.64
CA VAL A 531 5.57 -2.20 28.75
C VAL A 531 6.74 -1.47 29.42
N ASN A 532 6.75 -1.42 30.74
CA ASN A 532 7.93 -1.09 31.52
C ASN A 532 8.73 -2.36 31.81
N VAL A 533 10.03 -2.32 31.53
CA VAL A 533 10.97 -3.39 31.79
C VAL A 533 11.83 -2.99 32.98
N LYS A 534 11.90 -3.83 34.02
CA LYS A 534 12.78 -3.66 35.17
C LYS A 534 13.83 -4.77 35.18
N ARG A 535 15.11 -4.42 35.29
CA ARG A 535 16.18 -5.38 35.55
C ARG A 535 16.25 -5.62 37.07
N ASN A 536 16.15 -6.85 37.49
CA ASN A 536 16.23 -7.27 38.87
C ASN A 536 17.70 -7.42 39.31
N ALA A 537 17.95 -7.54 40.61
CA ALA A 537 19.28 -7.69 41.17
C ALA A 537 19.99 -8.98 40.72
N ASP A 538 19.23 -10.03 40.44
CA ASP A 538 19.70 -11.31 39.89
C ASP A 538 19.86 -11.34 38.35
N ASN A 539 19.73 -10.19 37.72
CA ASN A 539 19.77 -10.01 36.25
C ASN A 539 18.57 -10.61 35.48
N THR A 540 17.54 -11.05 36.16
CA THR A 540 16.24 -11.35 35.52
C THR A 540 15.48 -10.07 35.20
N PHE A 541 14.37 -10.17 34.50
CA PHE A 541 13.55 -9.03 34.12
C PHE A 541 12.10 -9.20 34.59
N SER A 542 11.53 -8.10 35.06
CA SER A 542 10.09 -7.98 35.34
C SER A 542 9.44 -7.04 34.34
N TYR A 543 8.20 -7.33 33.98
CA TYR A 543 7.45 -6.62 32.95
C TYR A 543 6.12 -6.14 33.52
N THR A 544 5.75 -4.88 33.25
CA THR A 544 4.51 -4.29 33.72
C THR A 544 3.87 -3.47 32.62
N PRO A 545 2.64 -3.75 32.19
CA PRO A 545 1.92 -2.89 31.24
C PRO A 545 1.81 -1.46 31.75
N VAL A 546 1.95 -0.49 30.85
CA VAL A 546 1.87 0.94 31.17
C VAL A 546 1.12 1.69 30.07
N LYS A 547 0.33 2.68 30.46
CA LYS A 547 -0.27 3.61 29.50
C LYS A 547 0.81 4.49 28.91
N VAL A 548 0.84 4.58 27.57
CA VAL A 548 1.77 5.42 26.80
C VAL A 548 1.14 6.75 26.49
N GLU A 549 -0.07 6.73 25.92
CA GLU A 549 -0.82 7.94 25.54
C GLU A 549 -2.32 7.69 25.51
N ASP A 550 -3.10 8.76 25.56
CA ASP A 550 -4.54 8.73 25.28
C ASP A 550 -4.75 9.00 23.79
N ARG A 551 -5.66 8.26 23.17
CA ARG A 551 -6.02 8.39 21.75
C ARG A 551 -7.46 8.77 21.57
N VAL A 552 -7.74 9.46 20.47
CA VAL A 552 -9.07 9.99 20.15
C VAL A 552 -9.55 9.42 18.83
N PHE A 553 -10.72 8.78 18.86
CA PHE A 553 -11.45 8.40 17.65
C PHE A 553 -12.91 8.80 17.80
N THR A 554 -13.40 9.61 16.89
CA THR A 554 -14.80 10.04 16.83
C THR A 554 -15.44 9.58 15.51
N PRO A 555 -16.78 9.49 15.42
CA PRO A 555 -17.46 8.98 14.23
C PRO A 555 -17.07 9.65 12.91
N LYS A 556 -16.79 10.96 12.90
CA LYS A 556 -16.32 11.65 11.69
C LYS A 556 -15.07 11.03 11.08
N MET A 557 -14.23 10.38 11.90
CA MET A 557 -12.94 9.84 11.49
C MET A 557 -13.05 8.51 10.73
N TYR A 558 -14.23 7.94 10.55
CA TYR A 558 -14.43 6.77 9.70
C TYR A 558 -14.12 7.06 8.23
N LEU A 559 -14.47 8.27 7.75
CA LEU A 559 -14.08 8.74 6.42
C LEU A 559 -13.31 10.05 6.55
N TYR A 560 -12.46 10.31 5.58
CA TYR A 560 -11.67 11.54 5.53
C TYR A 560 -12.53 12.73 5.07
N PRO A 561 -12.22 13.95 5.54
CA PRO A 561 -12.84 15.14 4.99
C PRO A 561 -12.39 15.36 3.55
N ILE A 562 -13.30 15.78 2.68
CA ILE A 562 -12.95 16.34 1.38
C ILE A 562 -12.07 17.57 1.62
N PRO A 563 -10.93 17.71 0.92
CA PRO A 563 -10.03 18.84 1.17
C PRO A 563 -10.71 20.19 0.99
N GLN A 564 -10.44 21.12 1.89
CA GLN A 564 -11.05 22.46 1.85
C GLN A 564 -10.71 23.23 0.57
N SER A 565 -9.51 23.02 0.01
CA SER A 565 -9.09 23.59 -1.27
C SER A 565 -10.04 23.22 -2.40
N ASP A 566 -10.45 21.95 -2.46
CA ASP A 566 -11.31 21.43 -3.51
C ASP A 566 -12.76 21.87 -3.34
N LEU A 567 -13.27 21.92 -2.09
CA LEU A 567 -14.58 22.50 -1.77
C LEU A 567 -14.68 23.99 -2.14
N ASN A 568 -13.57 24.71 -2.06
CA ASN A 568 -13.53 26.12 -2.45
C ASN A 568 -13.62 26.30 -3.97
N ILE A 569 -13.10 25.33 -4.75
CA ILE A 569 -13.15 25.34 -6.22
C ILE A 569 -14.53 24.89 -6.71
N SER A 570 -15.04 23.75 -6.22
CA SER A 570 -16.34 23.22 -6.66
C SER A 570 -17.37 23.28 -5.54
N LYS A 571 -18.46 24.00 -5.79
CA LYS A 571 -19.61 24.07 -4.88
C LYS A 571 -20.52 22.84 -4.95
N GLU A 572 -20.32 22.00 -5.97
CA GLU A 572 -21.02 20.72 -6.14
C GLU A 572 -20.35 19.58 -5.33
N LEU A 573 -19.13 19.80 -4.80
CA LEU A 573 -18.50 18.86 -3.88
C LEU A 573 -19.14 18.99 -2.50
N ILE A 574 -19.68 17.89 -2.00
CA ILE A 574 -20.34 17.82 -0.69
C ILE A 574 -19.34 17.21 0.31
N GLN A 575 -19.18 17.85 1.47
CA GLN A 575 -18.31 17.39 2.55
C GLN A 575 -18.79 16.05 3.14
N ASN A 576 -17.89 15.23 3.65
CA ASN A 576 -18.22 14.02 4.40
C ASN A 576 -18.87 14.36 5.75
N PRO A 577 -19.70 13.43 6.31
CA PRO A 577 -20.46 13.71 7.52
C PRO A 577 -19.58 14.10 8.71
N LEU A 578 -20.10 15.00 9.52
CA LEU A 578 -19.52 15.44 10.81
C LEU A 578 -18.21 16.26 10.68
N TRP A 579 -17.78 16.60 9.47
CA TRP A 579 -16.62 17.46 9.21
C TRP A 579 -16.97 18.92 8.99
#